data_7b162bd4363af3ea753b2321fc156050
#
_entry.id   7b162bd4363af3ea753b2321fc156050
#
_cell.length_a   1.000
_cell.length_b   1.000
_cell.length_c   1.000
_cell.angle_alpha   90.00
_cell.angle_beta   90.00
_cell.angle_gamma   90.00
#
_symmetry.space_group_name_H-M   'P 1'
#
loop_
_entity.id
_entity.type
_entity.pdbx_description
1 polymer ?
#
loop_
_entity_poly.entity_id
_entity_poly.type
_entity_poly.pdbx_seq_one_letter_code
_entity_poly.pdbx_strand_id
1 'polypeptide(L)'
;ADVYPAMLSGGQKQRIAIARALAMNPDVMLFDEPTSALDPEMVGEVLEIMKELARDGMTMVVVTHEMGFAREVASRVMFINEGQIQEENTPKEFFSHPENPRLCEFLSKVL
;
A
#
# COMPACT_ATOMS: atom_id res chain seq x y z
N ALA A 1 -13.94 16.13 2.73
CA ALA A 1 -13.29 14.84 2.98
C ALA A 1 -11.90 15.06 3.54
N ASP A 2 -11.58 14.37 4.62
CA ASP A 2 -10.29 14.51 5.28
C ASP A 2 -9.34 13.40 4.86
N VAL A 3 -8.13 13.80 4.51
CA VAL A 3 -7.04 12.89 4.20
C VAL A 3 -6.00 13.02 5.30
N TYR A 4 -5.54 11.91 5.86
CA TYR A 4 -4.54 11.91 6.91
C TYR A 4 -3.36 11.02 6.50
N PRO A 5 -2.14 11.57 6.38
CA PRO A 5 -0.96 10.75 6.08
C PRO A 5 -0.48 10.01 7.32
N ALA A 6 -0.24 8.71 7.16
CA ALA A 6 0.40 7.90 8.19
C ALA A 6 1.92 7.97 7.98
N MET A 7 2.63 8.55 8.95
CA MET A 7 4.06 8.77 8.83
C MET A 7 4.85 7.48 8.99
N LEU A 8 5.86 7.30 8.14
CA LEU A 8 6.76 6.16 8.23
C LEU A 8 7.71 6.33 9.41
N SER A 9 7.85 5.27 10.23
CA SER A 9 8.74 5.25 11.39
C SER A 9 9.02 3.79 11.75
N GLY A 10 9.62 3.50 12.91
CA GLY A 10 9.78 2.12 13.39
C GLY A 10 8.42 1.47 13.63
N GLY A 11 8.36 0.13 13.69
CA GLY A 11 7.11 -0.61 13.73
C GLY A 11 6.13 -0.17 14.80
N GLN A 12 6.59 -0.01 16.07
CA GLN A 12 5.72 0.45 17.14
C GLN A 12 5.26 1.88 16.91
N LYS A 13 6.16 2.74 16.43
CA LYS A 13 5.81 4.12 16.11
C LYS A 13 4.81 4.19 14.97
N GLN A 14 4.93 3.28 14.00
CA GLN A 14 4.00 3.20 12.90
C GLN A 14 2.60 2.81 13.39
N ARG A 15 2.51 1.84 14.30
CA ARG A 15 1.22 1.45 14.89
C ARG A 15 0.57 2.61 15.65
N ILE A 16 1.37 3.36 16.41
CA ILE A 16 0.87 4.53 17.12
C ILE A 16 0.40 5.59 16.13
N ALA A 17 1.15 5.82 15.07
CA ALA A 17 0.78 6.79 14.04
C ALA A 17 -0.56 6.42 13.39
N ILE A 18 -0.75 5.14 13.08
CA ILE A 18 -2.01 4.65 12.50
C ILE A 18 -3.15 4.85 13.48
N ALA A 19 -2.94 4.50 14.76
CA ALA A 19 -3.97 4.66 15.78
C ALA A 19 -4.37 6.14 15.96
N ARG A 20 -3.39 7.04 15.95
CA ARG A 20 -3.66 8.48 16.03
C ARG A 20 -4.43 8.99 14.82
N ALA A 21 -4.04 8.52 13.63
CA ALA A 21 -4.74 8.88 12.40
C ALA A 21 -6.19 8.43 12.45
N LEU A 22 -6.44 7.20 12.92
CA LEU A 22 -7.81 6.68 13.05
C LEU A 22 -8.64 7.48 14.05
N ALA A 23 -8.01 7.96 15.13
CA ALA A 23 -8.68 8.76 16.14
C ALA A 23 -9.20 10.10 15.56
N MET A 24 -8.60 10.56 14.48
CA MET A 24 -9.08 11.75 13.76
C MET A 24 -10.29 11.46 12.88
N ASN A 25 -10.69 10.20 12.77
CA ASN A 25 -11.82 9.75 11.97
C ASN A 25 -11.73 10.22 10.50
N PRO A 26 -10.64 9.90 9.79
CA PRO A 26 -10.45 10.39 8.43
C PRO A 26 -11.31 9.64 7.42
N ASP A 27 -11.64 10.30 6.31
CA ASP A 27 -12.32 9.65 5.19
C ASP A 27 -11.36 8.81 4.36
N VAL A 28 -10.10 9.26 4.24
CA VAL A 28 -9.07 8.58 3.45
C VAL A 28 -7.76 8.58 4.23
N MET A 29 -7.08 7.45 4.25
CA MET A 29 -5.73 7.35 4.81
C MET A 29 -4.72 7.18 3.69
N LEU A 30 -3.61 7.92 3.78
CA LEU A 30 -2.51 7.82 2.83
C LEU A 30 -1.31 7.18 3.52
N PHE A 31 -0.83 6.08 2.94
CA PHE A 31 0.37 5.38 3.40
C PHE A 31 1.46 5.50 2.34
N ASP A 32 2.60 6.07 2.71
CA ASP A 32 3.72 6.23 1.79
C ASP A 32 4.87 5.30 2.23
N GLU A 33 4.99 4.19 1.55
CA GLU A 33 5.98 3.14 1.82
C GLU A 33 6.05 2.77 3.30
N PRO A 34 4.92 2.32 3.89
CA PRO A 34 4.83 2.15 5.35
C PRO A 34 5.76 1.09 5.92
N THR A 35 6.34 0.24 5.09
CA THR A 35 7.20 -0.85 5.56
C THR A 35 8.67 -0.70 5.13
N SER A 36 9.04 0.37 4.43
CA SER A 36 10.33 0.47 3.76
C SER A 36 11.54 0.48 4.71
N ALA A 37 11.39 0.95 5.93
CA ALA A 37 12.50 1.04 6.89
C ALA A 37 12.35 0.06 8.05
N LEU A 38 11.46 -0.92 7.94
CA LEU A 38 11.17 -1.85 9.02
C LEU A 38 11.89 -3.18 8.81
N ASP A 39 12.18 -3.88 9.92
CA ASP A 39 12.67 -5.25 9.83
C ASP A 39 11.51 -6.20 9.46
N PRO A 40 11.83 -7.44 9.03
CA PRO A 40 10.80 -8.36 8.51
C PRO A 40 9.65 -8.65 9.49
N GLU A 41 9.93 -8.72 10.78
CA GLU A 41 8.87 -9.00 11.77
C GLU A 41 7.90 -7.83 11.86
N MET A 42 8.43 -6.61 11.85
CA MET A 42 7.60 -5.41 11.93
C MET A 42 6.81 -5.18 10.65
N VAL A 43 7.38 -5.55 9.49
CA VAL A 43 6.66 -5.48 8.21
C VAL A 43 5.36 -6.28 8.29
N GLY A 44 5.44 -7.52 8.77
CA GLY A 44 4.25 -8.38 8.90
C GLY A 44 3.17 -7.76 9.77
N GLU A 45 3.57 -7.19 10.93
CA GLU A 45 2.61 -6.58 11.84
C GLU A 45 1.90 -5.38 11.22
N VAL A 46 2.66 -4.50 10.55
CA VAL A 46 2.09 -3.30 9.93
C VAL A 46 1.14 -3.70 8.79
N LEU A 47 1.53 -4.65 7.96
CA LEU A 47 0.68 -5.11 6.87
C LEU A 47 -0.62 -5.74 7.38
N GLU A 48 -0.57 -6.47 8.49
CA GLU A 48 -1.78 -7.04 9.08
C GLU A 48 -2.76 -5.96 9.54
N ILE A 49 -2.24 -4.90 10.16
CA ILE A 49 -3.08 -3.77 10.57
C ILE A 49 -3.76 -3.16 9.34
N MET A 50 -3.00 -2.95 8.27
CA MET A 50 -3.53 -2.38 7.04
C MET A 50 -4.57 -3.28 6.39
N LYS A 51 -4.38 -4.60 6.44
CA LYS A 51 -5.37 -5.56 5.94
C LYS A 51 -6.67 -5.48 6.72
N GLU A 52 -6.59 -5.34 8.04
CA GLU A 52 -7.77 -5.20 8.87
C GLU A 52 -8.52 -3.91 8.55
N LEU A 53 -7.81 -2.80 8.35
CA LEU A 53 -8.44 -1.54 7.96
C LEU A 53 -9.17 -1.68 6.62
N ALA A 54 -8.56 -2.38 5.66
CA ALA A 54 -9.18 -2.60 4.36
C ALA A 54 -10.46 -3.44 4.51
N ARG A 55 -10.42 -4.48 5.33
CA ARG A 55 -11.60 -5.32 5.59
C ARG A 55 -12.73 -4.53 6.25
N ASP A 56 -12.36 -3.54 7.06
CA ASP A 56 -13.35 -2.68 7.73
C ASP A 56 -13.89 -1.58 6.82
N GLY A 57 -13.47 -1.52 5.57
CA GLY A 57 -13.99 -0.58 4.59
C GLY A 57 -13.28 0.77 4.56
N MET A 58 -12.13 0.90 5.21
CA MET A 58 -11.36 2.15 5.19
C MET A 58 -10.82 2.40 3.78
N THR A 59 -11.06 3.60 3.26
CA THR A 59 -10.47 4.02 1.99
C THR A 59 -9.02 4.40 2.20
N MET A 60 -8.13 3.74 1.46
CA MET A 60 -6.69 3.93 1.60
C MET A 60 -6.02 4.11 0.25
N VAL A 61 -5.03 4.99 0.22
CA VAL A 61 -4.09 5.09 -0.90
C VAL A 61 -2.73 4.66 -0.35
N VAL A 62 -2.15 3.63 -0.96
CA VAL A 62 -0.91 3.04 -0.45
C VAL A 62 0.16 3.04 -1.54
N VAL A 63 1.29 3.70 -1.26
CA VAL A 63 2.47 3.63 -2.12
C VAL A 63 3.38 2.57 -1.51
N THR A 64 3.65 1.50 -2.26
CA THR A 64 4.37 0.37 -1.70
C THR A 64 5.09 -0.46 -2.75
N HIS A 65 6.14 -1.16 -2.32
CA HIS A 65 6.79 -2.20 -3.10
C HIS A 65 6.35 -3.60 -2.65
N GLU A 66 5.44 -3.67 -1.68
CA GLU A 66 4.92 -4.94 -1.16
C GLU A 66 3.85 -5.49 -2.11
N MET A 67 4.29 -6.22 -3.10
CA MET A 67 3.39 -6.69 -4.17
C MET A 67 2.40 -7.75 -3.70
N GLY A 68 2.80 -8.60 -2.77
CA GLY A 68 1.87 -9.58 -2.19
C GLY A 68 0.71 -8.92 -1.47
N PHE A 69 1.00 -7.86 -0.71
CA PHE A 69 -0.02 -7.07 -0.03
C PHE A 69 -0.95 -6.41 -1.06
N ALA A 70 -0.39 -5.77 -2.07
CA ALA A 70 -1.19 -5.11 -3.10
C ALA A 70 -2.11 -6.10 -3.82
N ARG A 71 -1.59 -7.27 -4.16
CA ARG A 71 -2.37 -8.32 -4.83
C ARG A 71 -3.54 -8.78 -3.96
N GLU A 72 -3.30 -8.94 -2.67
CA GLU A 72 -4.31 -9.49 -1.76
C GLU A 72 -5.39 -8.48 -1.39
N VAL A 73 -5.03 -7.21 -1.23
CA VAL A 73 -5.87 -6.24 -0.53
C VAL A 73 -6.42 -5.14 -1.44
N ALA A 74 -5.69 -4.74 -2.46
CA ALA A 74 -6.08 -3.60 -3.28
C ALA A 74 -7.31 -3.89 -4.13
N SER A 75 -8.14 -2.88 -4.32
CA SER A 75 -9.24 -2.92 -5.29
C SER A 75 -8.79 -2.41 -6.66
N ARG A 76 -7.81 -1.48 -6.67
CA ARG A 76 -7.19 -0.97 -7.89
C ARG A 76 -5.69 -0.85 -7.66
N VAL A 77 -4.89 -1.16 -8.67
CA VAL A 77 -3.44 -1.05 -8.62
C VAL A 77 -2.97 -0.16 -9.76
N MET A 78 -2.04 0.74 -9.46
CA MET A 78 -1.47 1.66 -10.43
C MET A 78 0.04 1.52 -10.47
N PHE A 79 0.61 1.50 -11.67
CA PHE A 79 2.05 1.57 -11.85
C PHE A 79 2.42 3.00 -12.22
N ILE A 80 3.23 3.62 -11.37
CA ILE A 80 3.68 5.00 -11.56
C ILE A 80 5.16 4.99 -11.90
N ASN A 81 5.52 5.66 -13.00
CA ASN A 81 6.89 5.77 -13.43
C ASN A 81 7.09 7.17 -14.04
N GLU A 82 8.19 7.80 -13.67
CA GLU A 82 8.51 9.16 -14.13
C GLU A 82 7.39 10.16 -13.89
N GLY A 83 6.75 10.05 -12.71
CA GLY A 83 5.70 10.97 -12.30
C GLY A 83 4.36 10.78 -13.01
N GLN A 84 4.21 9.71 -13.77
CA GLN A 84 2.99 9.47 -14.53
C GLN A 84 2.44 8.08 -14.24
N ILE A 85 1.11 7.97 -14.29
CA ILE A 85 0.43 6.67 -14.20
C ILE A 85 0.60 5.98 -15.56
N GLN A 86 1.36 4.90 -15.59
CA GLN A 86 1.66 4.16 -16.80
C GLN A 86 0.66 3.04 -17.07
N GLU A 87 0.09 2.48 -16.01
CA GLU A 87 -0.88 1.40 -16.13
C GLU A 87 -1.73 1.35 -14.88
N GLU A 88 -3.02 1.04 -15.02
CA GLU A 88 -3.93 0.89 -13.91
C GLU A 88 -4.91 -0.23 -14.23
N ASN A 89 -5.15 -1.12 -13.25
CA ASN A 89 -6.11 -2.19 -13.43
C ASN A 89 -6.52 -2.80 -12.08
N THR A 90 -7.44 -3.76 -12.13
CA THR A 90 -7.71 -4.60 -10.96
C THR A 90 -6.46 -5.42 -10.63
N PRO A 91 -6.30 -5.87 -9.37
CA PRO A 91 -5.13 -6.67 -9.03
C PRO A 91 -4.97 -7.91 -9.90
N LYS A 92 -6.06 -8.60 -10.18
CA LYS A 92 -6.03 -9.82 -11.00
C LYS A 92 -5.41 -9.55 -12.37
N GLU A 93 -5.88 -8.53 -13.07
CA GLU A 93 -5.38 -8.21 -14.40
C GLU A 93 -4.00 -7.57 -14.36
N PHE A 94 -3.76 -6.70 -13.38
CA PHE A 94 -2.48 -6.01 -13.23
C PHE A 94 -1.32 -7.00 -13.05
N PHE A 95 -1.50 -8.00 -12.21
CA PHE A 95 -0.44 -8.97 -11.92
C PHE A 95 -0.39 -10.14 -12.89
N SER A 96 -1.52 -10.52 -13.49
CA SER A 96 -1.58 -11.65 -14.41
C SER A 96 -1.30 -11.27 -15.85
N HIS A 97 -1.71 -10.07 -16.26
CA HIS A 97 -1.64 -9.63 -17.66
C HIS A 97 -1.12 -8.18 -17.75
N PRO A 98 0.08 -7.89 -17.20
CA PRO A 98 0.62 -6.53 -17.30
C PRO A 98 0.98 -6.23 -18.76
N GLU A 99 0.67 -5.02 -19.20
CA GLU A 99 0.91 -4.60 -20.58
C GLU A 99 2.15 -3.74 -20.75
N ASN A 100 2.43 -2.85 -19.77
CA ASN A 100 3.58 -1.95 -19.86
C ASN A 100 4.88 -2.74 -19.73
N PRO A 101 5.84 -2.58 -20.67
CA PRO A 101 7.10 -3.34 -20.60
C PRO A 101 7.91 -3.15 -19.34
N ARG A 102 7.94 -1.94 -18.79
CA ARG A 102 8.66 -1.68 -17.55
C ARG A 102 7.99 -2.34 -16.36
N LEU A 103 6.67 -2.37 -16.35
CA LEU A 103 5.93 -3.09 -15.33
C LEU A 103 6.21 -4.58 -15.41
N CYS A 104 6.20 -5.14 -16.61
CA CYS A 104 6.52 -6.56 -16.81
C CYS A 104 7.91 -6.89 -16.26
N GLU A 105 8.89 -6.05 -16.55
CA GLU A 105 10.23 -6.23 -16.06
C GLU A 105 10.28 -6.15 -14.53
N PHE A 106 9.64 -5.14 -13.95
CA PHE A 106 9.59 -4.96 -12.50
C PHE A 106 8.96 -6.19 -11.82
N LEU A 107 7.81 -6.62 -12.31
CA LEU A 107 7.10 -7.75 -11.70
C LEU A 107 7.87 -9.06 -11.83
N SER A 108 8.64 -9.23 -12.92
CA SER A 108 9.45 -10.43 -13.10
C SER A 108 10.56 -10.54 -12.04
N LYS A 109 10.98 -9.41 -11.46
CA LYS A 109 12.04 -9.38 -10.44
C LYS A 109 11.52 -9.55 -9.02
N VAL A 110 10.28 -9.15 -8.75
CA VAL A 110 9.75 -9.12 -7.38
C VAL A 110 8.71 -10.20 -7.11
N LEU A 111 8.27 -10.92 -8.11
CA LEU A 111 7.30 -12.01 -7.95
C LEU A 111 7.90 -13.38 -8.24
#